data_42dcc0b29487dc6d133b4e2b58f71406
#
_entry.id   42dcc0b29487dc6d133b4e2b58f71406
#
_cell.length_a   1.000
_cell.length_b   1.000
_cell.length_c   1.000
_cell.angle_alpha   90.00
_cell.angle_beta   90.00
_cell.angle_gamma   90.00
#
_symmetry.space_group_name_H-M   'P 1'
#
loop_
_entity.id
_entity.type
_entity.pdbx_description
1 polymer ?
#
loop_
_entity_poly.entity_id
_entity_poly.type
_entity_poly.pdbx_seq_one_letter_code
_entity_poly.pdbx_strand_id
1 'polypeptide(L)'
;MRVFISCPFTGLCDEEKYEIKEEYKDFFNKLTETLENMSCEYYLAIKRENWGIDHKGPEECTKSDFEGVKNSDFLVVIPGNSISKGISGGVHVELGWASALDKKMHIIIEDDYQYSPVLMGLNVLSPTEYHRCNHFLDNEMLDTIINIVKHELLIRGGY
;
A
#
# COMPACT_ATOMS: atom_id res chain seq x y z
N MET A 1 -7.04 -15.29 -2.21
CA MET A 1 -5.77 -14.53 -2.20
C MET A 1 -5.99 -13.22 -1.48
N ARG A 2 -5.02 -12.80 -0.69
CA ARG A 2 -5.11 -11.56 0.09
C ARG A 2 -3.90 -10.66 -0.17
N VAL A 3 -4.16 -9.38 -0.47
CA VAL A 3 -3.14 -8.34 -0.67
C VAL A 3 -3.12 -7.37 0.50
N PHE A 4 -1.93 -6.98 0.96
CA PHE A 4 -1.75 -5.84 1.87
C PHE A 4 -1.42 -4.60 1.06
N ILE A 5 -2.20 -3.54 1.22
CA ILE A 5 -1.96 -2.25 0.57
C ILE A 5 -1.37 -1.30 1.59
N SER A 6 -0.07 -1.07 1.47
CA SER A 6 0.68 -0.11 2.28
C SER A 6 0.65 1.25 1.61
N CYS A 7 0.22 2.27 2.32
CA CYS A 7 0.18 3.65 1.80
C CYS A 7 0.33 4.67 2.92
N PRO A 8 0.76 5.91 2.61
CA PRO A 8 0.83 6.97 3.59
C PRO A 8 -0.56 7.25 4.16
N PHE A 9 -0.65 7.43 5.49
CA PHE A 9 -1.88 7.85 6.14
C PHE A 9 -1.86 9.37 6.40
N THR A 10 -0.97 9.80 7.29
CA THR A 10 -0.90 11.19 7.76
C THR A 10 -0.71 12.21 6.64
N GLY A 11 0.08 11.87 5.62
CA GLY A 11 0.33 12.76 4.47
C GLY A 11 -0.88 12.96 3.55
N LEU A 12 -1.88 12.08 3.63
CA LEU A 12 -3.12 12.16 2.84
C LEU A 12 -4.29 12.78 3.62
N CYS A 13 -4.09 13.08 4.91
CA CYS A 13 -5.11 13.66 5.76
C CYS A 13 -5.26 15.17 5.52
N ASP A 14 -6.47 15.65 5.77
CA ASP A 14 -6.74 17.05 6.03
C ASP A 14 -6.07 17.45 7.35
N GLU A 15 -5.41 18.63 7.37
CA GLU A 15 -4.61 19.05 8.53
C GLU A 15 -5.46 19.40 9.76
N GLU A 16 -6.72 19.83 9.54
CA GLU A 16 -7.60 20.25 10.63
C GLU A 16 -8.39 19.07 11.21
N LYS A 17 -8.89 18.19 10.34
CA LYS A 17 -9.77 17.08 10.71
C LYS A 17 -9.04 15.78 10.97
N TYR A 18 -7.81 15.65 10.46
CA TYR A 18 -7.05 14.41 10.47
C TYR A 18 -7.75 13.23 9.78
N GLU A 19 -8.61 13.55 8.83
CA GLU A 19 -9.33 12.60 7.97
C GLU A 19 -8.71 12.59 6.57
N ILE A 20 -8.74 11.44 5.89
CA ILE A 20 -8.29 11.33 4.50
C ILE A 20 -9.12 12.27 3.61
N LYS A 21 -8.43 13.06 2.78
CA LYS A 21 -9.08 13.97 1.83
C LYS A 21 -9.94 13.20 0.81
N GLU A 22 -11.08 13.77 0.43
CA GLU A 22 -12.05 13.13 -0.47
C GLU A 22 -11.42 12.70 -1.81
N GLU A 23 -10.52 13.52 -2.36
CA GLU A 23 -9.82 13.22 -3.63
C GLU A 23 -9.03 11.89 -3.56
N TYR A 24 -8.50 11.53 -2.38
CA TYR A 24 -7.78 10.27 -2.18
C TYR A 24 -8.72 9.12 -1.83
N LYS A 25 -9.84 9.40 -1.17
CA LYS A 25 -10.87 8.38 -0.90
C LYS A 25 -11.41 7.77 -2.19
N ASP A 26 -11.64 8.57 -3.23
CA ASP A 26 -12.10 8.08 -4.52
C ASP A 26 -11.17 7.07 -5.16
N PHE A 27 -9.85 7.33 -5.11
CA PHE A 27 -8.84 6.39 -5.60
C PHE A 27 -8.93 5.04 -4.87
N PHE A 28 -8.90 5.06 -3.55
CA PHE A 28 -8.93 3.85 -2.75
C PHE A 28 -10.27 3.12 -2.79
N ASN A 29 -11.39 3.82 -2.95
CA ASN A 29 -12.69 3.20 -3.18
C ASN A 29 -12.71 2.44 -4.50
N LYS A 30 -12.30 3.06 -5.61
CA LYS A 30 -12.19 2.39 -6.93
C LYS A 30 -11.27 1.17 -6.86
N LEU A 31 -10.13 1.30 -6.18
CA LEU A 31 -9.19 0.19 -5.99
C LEU A 31 -9.87 -0.96 -5.25
N THR A 32 -10.45 -0.71 -4.08
CA THR A 32 -11.05 -1.77 -3.25
C THR A 32 -12.27 -2.40 -3.90
N GLU A 33 -13.14 -1.64 -4.56
CA GLU A 33 -14.25 -2.16 -5.36
C GLU A 33 -13.77 -3.10 -6.47
N THR A 34 -12.67 -2.74 -7.14
CA THR A 34 -12.09 -3.58 -8.20
C THR A 34 -11.52 -4.88 -7.61
N LEU A 35 -10.84 -4.82 -6.47
CA LEU A 35 -10.33 -6.01 -5.77
C LEU A 35 -11.46 -6.95 -5.34
N GLU A 36 -12.55 -6.40 -4.79
CA GLU A 36 -13.76 -7.15 -4.41
C GLU A 36 -14.38 -7.86 -5.62
N ASN A 37 -14.51 -7.16 -6.75
CA ASN A 37 -15.01 -7.73 -8.01
C ASN A 37 -14.13 -8.87 -8.54
N MET A 38 -12.83 -8.84 -8.25
CA MET A 38 -11.88 -9.91 -8.58
C MET A 38 -11.83 -11.03 -7.53
N SER A 39 -12.66 -10.99 -6.50
CA SER A 39 -12.63 -11.91 -5.35
C SER A 39 -11.24 -11.97 -4.66
N CYS A 40 -10.53 -10.83 -4.65
CA CYS A 40 -9.26 -10.66 -3.96
C CYS A 40 -9.51 -9.98 -2.61
N GLU A 41 -9.19 -10.67 -1.52
CA GLU A 41 -9.22 -10.07 -0.20
C GLU A 41 -8.10 -9.02 -0.08
N TYR A 42 -8.36 -7.97 0.68
CA TYR A 42 -7.35 -6.93 0.91
C TYR A 42 -7.29 -6.49 2.36
N TYR A 43 -6.16 -5.91 2.74
CA TYR A 43 -5.99 -5.15 3.96
C TYR A 43 -5.53 -3.74 3.59
N LEU A 44 -6.25 -2.74 4.07
CA LEU A 44 -5.97 -1.32 3.86
C LEU A 44 -6.25 -0.58 5.17
N ALA A 45 -5.21 -0.13 5.87
CA ALA A 45 -5.30 0.47 7.20
C ALA A 45 -6.22 1.70 7.24
N ILE A 46 -6.12 2.59 6.25
CA ILE A 46 -6.94 3.80 6.16
C ILE A 46 -8.44 3.50 6.06
N LYS A 47 -8.84 2.40 5.40
CA LYS A 47 -10.24 1.97 5.32
C LYS A 47 -10.70 1.29 6.60
N ARG A 48 -9.82 0.54 7.27
CA ARG A 48 -10.08 -0.03 8.60
C ARG A 48 -10.40 1.05 9.64
N GLU A 49 -9.73 2.20 9.56
CA GLU A 49 -9.93 3.34 10.44
C GLU A 49 -11.02 4.29 9.96
N ASN A 50 -11.90 3.81 9.09
CA ASN A 50 -13.02 4.61 8.55
C ASN A 50 -12.52 5.98 8.04
N TRP A 51 -11.45 5.96 7.21
CA TRP A 51 -10.84 7.16 6.63
C TRP A 51 -10.23 8.16 7.64
N GLY A 52 -9.93 7.71 8.84
CA GLY A 52 -9.39 8.52 9.92
C GLY A 52 -10.45 9.02 10.92
N ILE A 53 -11.72 8.62 10.78
CA ILE A 53 -12.78 8.97 11.72
C ILE A 53 -12.68 8.11 13.00
N ASP A 54 -12.37 6.82 12.84
CA ASP A 54 -12.32 5.84 13.92
C ASP A 54 -10.87 5.49 14.28
N HIS A 55 -10.13 6.47 14.81
CA HIS A 55 -8.75 6.27 15.22
C HIS A 55 -8.61 5.19 16.28
N LYS A 56 -7.73 4.25 16.01
CA LYS A 56 -7.32 3.21 16.96
C LYS A 56 -6.11 3.65 17.77
N GLY A 57 -5.93 3.05 18.95
CA GLY A 57 -4.73 3.27 19.73
C GLY A 57 -3.48 2.68 19.04
N PRO A 58 -2.28 3.20 19.33
CA PRO A 58 -1.05 2.79 18.65
C PRO A 58 -0.75 1.29 18.77
N GLU A 59 -1.10 0.67 19.89
CA GLU A 59 -0.91 -0.77 20.09
C GLU A 59 -1.81 -1.60 19.16
N GLU A 60 -3.08 -1.19 19.02
CA GLU A 60 -4.05 -1.86 18.15
C GLU A 60 -3.68 -1.67 16.68
N CYS A 61 -3.25 -0.46 16.27
CA CYS A 61 -2.77 -0.19 14.93
C CYS A 61 -1.57 -1.08 14.60
N THR A 62 -0.53 -1.05 15.44
CA THR A 62 0.70 -1.83 15.23
C THR A 62 0.41 -3.32 15.12
N LYS A 63 -0.42 -3.88 16.01
CA LYS A 63 -0.78 -5.29 16.00
C LYS A 63 -1.57 -5.66 14.74
N SER A 64 -2.55 -4.85 14.38
CA SER A 64 -3.42 -5.12 13.23
C SER A 64 -2.66 -5.02 11.91
N ASP A 65 -1.76 -4.03 11.77
CA ASP A 65 -0.94 -3.86 10.57
C ASP A 65 0.08 -4.98 10.43
N PHE A 66 0.74 -5.37 11.53
CA PHE A 66 1.64 -6.53 11.52
C PHE A 66 0.92 -7.83 11.12
N GLU A 67 -0.24 -8.13 11.71
CA GLU A 67 -1.03 -9.30 11.34
C GLU A 67 -1.56 -9.17 9.89
N GLY A 68 -1.87 -7.96 9.43
CA GLY A 68 -2.22 -7.69 8.05
C GLY A 68 -1.10 -8.08 7.09
N VAL A 69 0.13 -7.62 7.33
CA VAL A 69 1.33 -7.99 6.55
C VAL A 69 1.57 -9.50 6.60
N LYS A 70 1.57 -10.09 7.80
CA LYS A 70 1.83 -11.50 8.02
C LYS A 70 0.87 -12.42 7.27
N ASN A 71 -0.43 -12.09 7.29
CA ASN A 71 -1.49 -12.92 6.73
C ASN A 71 -1.80 -12.61 5.25
N SER A 72 -1.08 -11.68 4.63
CA SER A 72 -1.21 -11.40 3.21
C SER A 72 -0.27 -12.25 2.37
N ASP A 73 -0.71 -12.55 1.15
CA ASP A 73 0.08 -13.32 0.17
C ASP A 73 1.21 -12.50 -0.43
N PHE A 74 0.96 -11.21 -0.63
CA PHE A 74 1.92 -10.23 -1.12
C PHE A 74 1.50 -8.82 -0.70
N LEU A 75 2.39 -7.85 -0.91
CA LEU A 75 2.14 -6.44 -0.65
C LEU A 75 2.15 -5.63 -1.94
N VAL A 76 1.26 -4.65 -2.02
CA VAL A 76 1.38 -3.49 -2.91
C VAL A 76 1.69 -2.29 -2.04
N VAL A 77 2.81 -1.63 -2.31
CA VAL A 77 3.32 -0.54 -1.47
C VAL A 77 3.36 0.75 -2.27
N ILE A 78 2.67 1.75 -1.78
CA ILE A 78 2.69 3.14 -2.26
C ILE A 78 3.49 3.93 -1.22
N PRO A 79 4.80 4.15 -1.40
CA PRO A 79 5.63 4.68 -0.31
C PRO A 79 5.31 6.15 0.04
N GLY A 80 4.68 6.86 -0.88
CA GLY A 80 4.45 8.29 -0.77
C GLY A 80 5.49 9.11 -1.54
N ASN A 81 5.26 10.41 -1.61
CA ASN A 81 6.09 11.36 -2.36
C ASN A 81 6.02 12.77 -1.74
N SER A 82 6.34 13.80 -2.50
CA SER A 82 6.26 15.20 -2.06
C SER A 82 4.83 15.64 -1.68
N ILE A 83 3.80 15.11 -2.37
CA ILE A 83 2.39 15.45 -2.09
C ILE A 83 1.97 14.89 -0.73
N SER A 84 2.41 13.68 -0.40
CA SER A 84 2.17 13.04 0.91
C SER A 84 3.18 13.45 1.99
N LYS A 85 3.94 14.53 1.77
CA LYS A 85 4.99 15.01 2.67
C LYS A 85 6.11 14.00 2.92
N GLY A 86 6.40 13.17 1.92
CA GLY A 86 7.41 12.13 1.96
C GLY A 86 6.89 10.76 2.34
N ILE A 87 7.81 9.85 2.61
CA ILE A 87 7.49 8.47 2.95
C ILE A 87 7.05 8.39 4.41
N SER A 88 5.88 7.82 4.64
CA SER A 88 5.34 7.60 5.98
C SER A 88 6.22 6.67 6.81
N GLY A 89 6.39 6.98 8.10
CA GLY A 89 7.06 6.10 9.05
C GLY A 89 6.38 4.72 9.16
N GLY A 90 5.05 4.66 9.09
CA GLY A 90 4.29 3.41 9.06
C GLY A 90 4.66 2.53 7.87
N VAL A 91 4.72 3.10 6.67
CA VAL A 91 5.13 2.37 5.46
C VAL A 91 6.53 1.76 5.60
N HIS A 92 7.50 2.48 6.20
CA HIS A 92 8.83 1.93 6.44
C HIS A 92 8.81 0.74 7.40
N VAL A 93 7.99 0.79 8.44
CA VAL A 93 7.85 -0.32 9.40
C VAL A 93 7.22 -1.53 8.71
N GLU A 94 6.18 -1.33 7.91
CA GLU A 94 5.51 -2.39 7.14
C GLU A 94 6.45 -3.03 6.11
N LEU A 95 7.26 -2.24 5.40
CA LEU A 95 8.32 -2.74 4.51
C LEU A 95 9.34 -3.60 5.26
N GLY A 96 9.75 -3.17 6.47
CA GLY A 96 10.66 -3.93 7.32
C GLY A 96 10.07 -5.27 7.75
N TRP A 97 8.79 -5.29 8.17
CA TRP A 97 8.09 -6.55 8.51
C TRP A 97 7.94 -7.46 7.29
N ALA A 98 7.53 -6.90 6.15
CA ALA A 98 7.37 -7.67 4.92
C ALA A 98 8.69 -8.31 4.47
N SER A 99 9.79 -7.55 4.52
CA SER A 99 11.13 -8.05 4.19
C SER A 99 11.57 -9.16 5.15
N ALA A 100 11.39 -8.96 6.47
CA ALA A 100 11.75 -9.97 7.49
C ALA A 100 10.92 -11.25 7.40
N LEU A 101 9.69 -11.17 6.87
CA LEU A 101 8.78 -12.30 6.64
C LEU A 101 8.91 -12.91 5.24
N ASP A 102 9.88 -12.47 4.44
CA ASP A 102 10.11 -12.91 3.05
C ASP A 102 8.86 -12.77 2.16
N LYS A 103 8.10 -11.69 2.39
CA LYS A 103 6.90 -11.40 1.59
C LYS A 103 7.28 -10.81 0.23
N LYS A 104 6.56 -11.23 -0.81
CA LYS A 104 6.67 -10.57 -2.11
C LYS A 104 6.10 -9.15 -2.01
N MET A 105 6.86 -8.18 -2.52
CA MET A 105 6.48 -6.77 -2.50
C MET A 105 6.48 -6.18 -3.91
N HIS A 106 5.42 -5.47 -4.26
CA HIS A 106 5.34 -4.62 -5.45
C HIS A 106 5.33 -3.17 -4.97
N ILE A 107 6.42 -2.46 -5.22
CA ILE A 107 6.60 -1.07 -4.76
C ILE A 107 6.36 -0.14 -5.95
N ILE A 108 5.36 0.74 -5.80
CA ILE A 108 5.02 1.74 -6.81
C ILE A 108 5.84 2.99 -6.55
N ILE A 109 6.72 3.35 -7.46
CA ILE A 109 7.59 4.52 -7.36
C ILE A 109 7.24 5.56 -8.43
N GLU A 110 7.30 6.83 -8.07
CA GLU A 110 7.07 7.96 -8.97
C GLU A 110 8.38 8.36 -9.65
N ASP A 111 8.35 8.64 -10.96
CA ASP A 111 9.56 8.85 -11.75
C ASP A 111 10.38 10.06 -11.28
N ASP A 112 9.73 11.15 -10.92
CA ASP A 112 10.38 12.41 -10.55
C ASP A 112 10.66 12.54 -9.05
N TYR A 113 10.43 11.48 -8.25
CA TYR A 113 10.66 11.51 -6.81
C TYR A 113 11.87 10.66 -6.40
N GLN A 114 12.72 11.23 -5.54
CA GLN A 114 13.93 10.54 -5.06
C GLN A 114 13.63 9.73 -3.79
N TYR A 115 13.66 8.42 -3.93
CA TYR A 115 13.51 7.48 -2.82
C TYR A 115 14.84 7.17 -2.13
N SER A 116 14.78 6.73 -0.87
CA SER A 116 15.98 6.34 -0.14
C SER A 116 16.68 5.13 -0.77
N PRO A 117 18.04 5.06 -0.75
CA PRO A 117 18.76 3.89 -1.23
C PRO A 117 18.35 2.58 -0.55
N VAL A 118 17.92 2.64 0.73
CA VAL A 118 17.48 1.46 1.48
C VAL A 118 16.18 0.91 0.89
N LEU A 119 15.20 1.79 0.57
CA LEU A 119 13.97 1.37 -0.09
C LEU A 119 14.27 0.77 -1.47
N MET A 120 15.12 1.44 -2.26
CA MET A 120 15.46 1.02 -3.62
C MET A 120 16.30 -0.26 -3.68
N GLY A 121 16.88 -0.69 -2.56
CA GLY A 121 17.71 -1.90 -2.45
C GLY A 121 16.99 -3.09 -1.80
N LEU A 122 15.70 -3.02 -1.49
CA LEU A 122 14.98 -4.11 -0.80
C LEU A 122 14.96 -5.44 -1.56
N ASN A 123 15.09 -5.39 -2.88
CA ASN A 123 15.16 -6.58 -3.74
C ASN A 123 16.37 -7.49 -3.48
N VAL A 124 17.37 -7.04 -2.74
CA VAL A 124 18.50 -7.90 -2.32
C VAL A 124 18.18 -8.73 -1.08
N LEU A 125 17.08 -8.40 -0.36
CA LEU A 125 16.68 -9.07 0.88
C LEU A 125 15.43 -9.92 0.73
N SER A 126 14.51 -9.52 -0.14
CA SER A 126 13.20 -10.16 -0.30
C SER A 126 12.69 -10.02 -1.74
N PRO A 127 11.75 -10.87 -2.18
CA PRO A 127 11.17 -10.78 -3.52
C PRO A 127 10.47 -9.42 -3.72
N THR A 128 11.15 -8.49 -4.36
CA THR A 128 10.68 -7.10 -4.53
C THR A 128 10.75 -6.68 -5.99
N GLU A 129 9.65 -6.17 -6.51
CA GLU A 129 9.52 -5.59 -7.84
C GLU A 129 9.17 -4.11 -7.73
N TYR A 130 9.79 -3.26 -8.57
CA TYR A 130 9.52 -1.82 -8.61
C TYR A 130 8.73 -1.50 -9.87
N HIS A 131 7.63 -0.78 -9.70
CA HIS A 131 6.76 -0.32 -10.78
C HIS A 131 6.78 1.20 -10.81
N ARG A 132 6.99 1.78 -11.98
CA ARG A 132 7.07 3.22 -12.15
C ARG A 132 5.72 3.79 -12.57
N CYS A 133 5.39 4.97 -12.08
CA CYS A 133 4.25 5.76 -12.51
C CYS A 133 4.65 7.24 -12.61
N ASN A 134 3.89 8.00 -13.40
CA ASN A 134 4.16 9.43 -13.60
C ASN A 134 3.51 10.30 -12.52
N HIS A 135 2.37 9.86 -11.98
CA HIS A 135 1.57 10.66 -11.06
C HIS A 135 1.07 9.84 -9.88
N PHE A 136 1.01 10.51 -8.74
CA PHE A 136 0.60 9.93 -7.48
C PHE A 136 -0.92 9.80 -7.37
N LEU A 137 -1.40 8.60 -7.07
CA LEU A 137 -2.82 8.25 -6.85
C LEU A 137 -3.75 8.65 -8.02
N ASP A 138 -3.26 8.52 -9.24
CA ASP A 138 -4.04 8.74 -10.45
C ASP A 138 -4.53 7.42 -11.08
N ASN A 139 -5.16 7.50 -12.25
CA ASN A 139 -5.68 6.35 -12.96
C ASN A 139 -4.54 5.43 -13.49
N GLU A 140 -3.38 5.95 -13.84
CA GLU A 140 -2.23 5.15 -14.28
C GLU A 140 -1.72 4.28 -13.13
N MET A 141 -1.58 4.85 -11.94
CA MET A 141 -1.20 4.10 -10.75
C MET A 141 -2.26 3.05 -10.39
N LEU A 142 -3.55 3.41 -10.47
CA LEU A 142 -4.66 2.49 -10.24
C LEU A 142 -4.60 1.28 -11.17
N ASP A 143 -4.44 1.52 -12.48
CA ASP A 143 -4.35 0.47 -13.49
C ASP A 143 -3.11 -0.41 -13.27
N THR A 144 -1.99 0.19 -12.88
CA THR A 144 -0.77 -0.53 -12.54
C THR A 144 -1.01 -1.50 -11.38
N ILE A 145 -1.64 -1.04 -10.30
CA ILE A 145 -1.96 -1.89 -9.14
C ILE A 145 -2.92 -3.01 -9.53
N ILE A 146 -3.95 -2.71 -10.29
CA ILE A 146 -4.93 -3.70 -10.76
C ILE A 146 -4.24 -4.78 -11.61
N ASN A 147 -3.33 -4.40 -12.50
CA ASN A 147 -2.59 -5.34 -13.34
C ASN A 147 -1.63 -6.23 -12.52
N ILE A 148 -0.98 -5.67 -11.49
CA ILE A 148 -0.18 -6.45 -10.54
C ILE A 148 -1.04 -7.52 -9.87
N VAL A 149 -2.18 -7.13 -9.33
CA VAL A 149 -3.07 -8.07 -8.64
C VAL A 149 -3.60 -9.15 -9.58
N LYS A 150 -4.00 -8.79 -10.80
CA LYS A 150 -4.40 -9.77 -11.83
C LYS A 150 -3.29 -10.77 -12.13
N HIS A 151 -2.05 -10.30 -12.27
CA HIS A 151 -0.89 -11.16 -12.52
C HIS A 151 -0.66 -12.12 -11.34
N GLU A 152 -0.69 -11.61 -10.09
CA GLU A 152 -0.53 -12.45 -8.89
C GLU A 152 -1.66 -13.50 -8.76
N LEU A 153 -2.89 -13.15 -9.13
CA LEU A 153 -4.01 -14.10 -9.18
C LEU A 153 -3.75 -15.21 -10.19
N LEU A 154 -3.26 -14.89 -11.38
CA LEU A 154 -2.96 -15.87 -12.44
C LEU A 154 -1.87 -16.85 -12.03
N ILE A 155 -0.75 -16.36 -11.47
CA ILE A 155 0.38 -17.22 -11.11
C ILE A 155 0.12 -18.09 -9.87
N ARG A 156 -0.73 -17.64 -8.95
CA ARG A 156 -1.07 -18.37 -7.72
C ARG A 156 -2.33 -19.22 -7.84
N GLY A 157 -3.22 -18.84 -8.73
CA GLY A 157 -4.45 -19.58 -9.03
C GLY A 157 -4.24 -20.86 -9.85
N GLY A 158 -3.00 -21.28 -10.09
CA GLY A 158 -2.49 -22.44 -10.82
C GLY A 158 -3.52 -23.32 -11.50
N TYR A 159 -3.57 -23.25 -12.79
CA TYR A 159 -4.20 -24.31 -13.60
C TYR A 159 -3.27 -25.52 -13.66
#